data_bf2d472da977f5bd08128c090a43a0a8
#
_entry.id   bf2d472da977f5bd08128c090a43a0a8
#
_cell.length_a   1.000
_cell.length_b   1.000
_cell.length_c   1.000
_cell.angle_alpha   90.00
_cell.angle_beta   90.00
_cell.angle_gamma   90.00
#
_symmetry.space_group_name_H-M   'P 1'
#
loop_
_entity.id
_entity.type
_entity.pdbx_description
1 polymer ?
#
loop_
_entity_poly.entity_id
_entity_poly.type
_entity_poly.pdbx_seq_one_letter_code
_entity_poly.pdbx_strand_id
1 'polypeptide(L)'
;MAKKIEGYIKLQIPAGSANPAPPVGPALGQHGVNIMDFCKQFNAKTQDQPGMIIPVVITVYADHSFSFICKTPPAAVLLKKAAGLDSASGEPNKTKVATLTRAQAEEIAKTKMPDLNAADLDAATEMIKGTARSMGIVIED
;
A
#
# COMPACT_ATOMS: atom_id res chain seq x y z
N MET A 1 -16.73 10.13 23.97
CA MET A 1 -15.90 11.34 23.88
C MET A 1 -14.78 11.14 22.86
N ALA A 2 -14.51 12.18 22.08
CA ALA A 2 -13.39 12.13 21.15
C ALA A 2 -12.07 12.14 21.94
N LYS A 3 -11.19 11.16 21.65
CA LYS A 3 -9.87 11.10 22.27
C LYS A 3 -8.94 12.09 21.57
N LYS A 4 -8.03 12.67 22.34
CA LYS A 4 -7.03 13.57 21.77
C LYS A 4 -6.02 12.74 20.95
N ILE A 5 -5.79 13.16 19.71
CA ILE A 5 -4.83 12.51 18.84
C ILE A 5 -3.42 12.97 19.21
N GLU A 6 -2.54 12.03 19.52
CA GLU A 6 -1.14 12.33 19.83
C GLU A 6 -0.27 12.33 18.57
N GLY A 7 -0.57 11.44 17.63
CA GLY A 7 0.18 11.37 16.39
C GLY A 7 -0.34 10.33 15.41
N TYR A 8 0.29 10.31 14.25
CA TYR A 8 -0.01 9.35 13.19
C TYR A 8 1.24 8.56 12.82
N ILE A 9 1.07 7.28 12.53
CA ILE A 9 2.14 6.41 12.06
C ILE A 9 1.71 5.83 10.73
N LYS A 10 2.56 5.94 9.72
CA LYS A 10 2.30 5.38 8.39
C LYS A 10 3.30 4.28 8.12
N LEU A 11 2.81 3.08 7.84
CA LEU A 11 3.65 1.91 7.59
C LEU A 11 3.15 1.15 6.38
N GLN A 12 4.05 0.40 5.76
CA GLN A 12 3.72 -0.58 4.72
C GLN A 12 4.12 -1.95 5.25
N ILE A 13 3.15 -2.82 5.43
CA ILE A 13 3.34 -4.13 6.07
C ILE A 13 2.78 -5.22 5.16
N PRO A 14 3.52 -6.34 4.97
CA PRO A 14 2.96 -7.49 4.24
C PRO A 14 1.68 -8.00 4.92
N ALA A 15 0.66 -8.24 4.11
CA ALA A 15 -0.64 -8.70 4.61
C ALA A 15 -0.51 -10.04 5.34
N GLY A 16 -1.12 -10.13 6.51
CA GLY A 16 -1.11 -11.33 7.32
C GLY A 16 0.23 -11.65 7.98
N SER A 17 1.23 -10.78 7.85
CA SER A 17 2.61 -11.02 8.30
C SER A 17 3.16 -9.93 9.21
N ALA A 18 2.30 -9.14 9.84
CA ALA A 18 2.76 -8.13 10.79
C ALA A 18 3.37 -8.80 12.02
N ASN A 19 4.54 -8.31 12.44
CA ASN A 19 5.24 -8.83 13.61
C ASN A 19 5.96 -7.68 14.34
N PRO A 20 6.44 -7.92 15.58
CA PRO A 20 7.12 -6.88 16.36
C PRO A 20 8.48 -6.47 15.83
N ALA A 21 9.01 -7.17 14.82
CA ALA A 21 10.31 -6.83 14.23
C ALA A 21 10.25 -5.49 13.46
N PRO A 22 11.39 -4.83 13.24
CA PRO A 22 11.39 -3.62 12.43
C PRO A 22 10.75 -3.83 11.05
N PRO A 23 10.02 -2.84 10.50
CA PRO A 23 9.88 -1.47 10.98
C PRO A 23 8.71 -1.24 11.96
N VAL A 24 7.89 -2.26 12.23
CA VAL A 24 6.65 -2.13 13.02
C VAL A 24 6.96 -1.83 14.48
N GLY A 25 7.84 -2.61 15.10
CA GLY A 25 8.15 -2.50 16.51
C GLY A 25 8.64 -1.12 16.92
N PRO A 26 9.73 -0.63 16.33
CA PRO A 26 10.26 0.70 16.68
C PRO A 26 9.27 1.82 16.44
N ALA A 27 8.50 1.78 15.33
CA ALA A 27 7.53 2.82 15.01
C ALA A 27 6.42 2.91 16.04
N LEU A 28 5.88 1.78 16.46
CA LEU A 28 4.81 1.73 17.48
C LEU A 28 5.36 1.96 18.88
N GLY A 29 6.53 1.43 19.17
CA GLY A 29 7.16 1.57 20.49
C GLY A 29 7.45 3.01 20.87
N GLN A 30 7.82 3.85 19.93
CA GLN A 30 8.06 5.27 20.15
C GLN A 30 6.81 6.00 20.65
N HIS A 31 5.64 5.51 20.29
CA HIS A 31 4.37 6.11 20.70
C HIS A 31 3.68 5.37 21.86
N GLY A 32 4.33 4.34 22.41
CA GLY A 32 3.79 3.58 23.53
C GLY A 32 2.59 2.72 23.18
N VAL A 33 2.41 2.36 21.92
CA VAL A 33 1.30 1.54 21.45
C VAL A 33 1.60 0.06 21.68
N ASN A 34 0.57 -0.73 22.00
CA ASN A 34 0.71 -2.18 22.16
C ASN A 34 0.93 -2.85 20.81
N ILE A 35 2.18 -3.25 20.54
CA ILE A 35 2.62 -3.81 19.27
C ILE A 35 1.91 -5.13 18.97
N MET A 36 1.76 -5.99 19.98
CA MET A 36 1.14 -7.30 19.78
C MET A 36 -0.34 -7.20 19.41
N ASP A 37 -1.07 -6.30 20.06
CA ASP A 37 -2.48 -6.06 19.73
C ASP A 37 -2.63 -5.55 18.29
N PHE A 38 -1.77 -4.63 17.88
CA PHE A 38 -1.78 -4.13 16.51
C PHE A 38 -1.54 -5.27 15.51
N CYS A 39 -0.50 -6.06 15.74
CA CYS A 39 -0.15 -7.18 14.85
C CYS A 39 -1.32 -8.17 14.71
N LYS A 40 -1.97 -8.52 15.82
CA LYS A 40 -3.13 -9.41 15.81
C LYS A 40 -4.28 -8.85 14.97
N GLN A 41 -4.64 -7.60 15.22
CA GLN A 41 -5.76 -6.96 14.51
C GLN A 41 -5.45 -6.77 13.02
N PHE A 42 -4.24 -6.36 12.69
CA PHE A 42 -3.80 -6.19 11.31
C PHE A 42 -3.84 -7.53 10.57
N ASN A 43 -3.24 -8.56 11.15
CA ASN A 43 -3.22 -9.89 10.54
C ASN A 43 -4.63 -10.43 10.30
N ALA A 44 -5.54 -10.23 11.27
CA ALA A 44 -6.93 -10.64 11.13
C ALA A 44 -7.63 -9.91 9.98
N LYS A 45 -7.38 -8.62 9.82
CA LYS A 45 -7.99 -7.81 8.76
C LYS A 45 -7.43 -8.10 7.36
N THR A 46 -6.20 -8.56 7.27
CA THR A 46 -5.50 -8.71 6.00
C THR A 46 -5.30 -10.16 5.57
N GLN A 47 -5.94 -11.13 6.27
CA GLN A 47 -5.84 -12.56 5.94
C GLN A 47 -6.28 -12.87 4.51
N ASP A 48 -7.21 -12.10 3.97
CA ASP A 48 -7.78 -12.32 2.63
C ASP A 48 -6.84 -11.91 1.50
N GLN A 49 -5.72 -11.25 1.82
CA GLN A 49 -4.81 -10.68 0.82
C GLN A 49 -3.35 -11.08 1.07
N PRO A 50 -3.05 -12.40 1.19
CA PRO A 50 -1.68 -12.83 1.47
C PRO A 50 -0.73 -12.44 0.33
N GLY A 51 0.49 -12.08 0.69
CA GLY A 51 1.52 -11.70 -0.28
C GLY A 51 1.42 -10.28 -0.81
N MET A 52 0.43 -9.50 -0.37
CA MET A 52 0.32 -8.09 -0.75
C MET A 52 0.91 -7.19 0.33
N ILE A 53 1.49 -6.07 -0.09
CA ILE A 53 1.95 -5.04 0.86
C ILE A 53 0.79 -4.08 1.08
N ILE A 54 0.37 -3.92 2.33
CA ILE A 54 -0.77 -3.08 2.69
C ILE A 54 -0.26 -1.82 3.40
N PRO A 55 -0.54 -0.62 2.86
CA PRO A 55 -0.27 0.62 3.58
C PRO A 55 -1.25 0.77 4.75
N VAL A 56 -0.72 1.11 5.91
CA VAL A 56 -1.52 1.29 7.13
C VAL A 56 -1.27 2.69 7.68
N VAL A 57 -2.34 3.39 8.03
CA VAL A 57 -2.26 4.65 8.77
C VAL A 57 -2.80 4.39 10.17
N ILE A 58 -1.93 4.53 11.16
CA ILE A 58 -2.25 4.29 12.56
C ILE A 58 -2.41 5.64 13.26
N THR A 59 -3.54 5.84 13.92
CA THR A 59 -3.79 7.04 14.73
C THR A 59 -3.54 6.67 16.19
N VAL A 60 -2.62 7.36 16.84
CA VAL A 60 -2.30 7.16 18.26
C VAL A 60 -2.98 8.23 19.09
N TYR A 61 -3.64 7.83 20.15
CA TYR A 61 -4.36 8.72 21.06
C TYR A 61 -3.57 8.97 22.34
N ALA A 62 -3.93 10.03 23.05
CA ALA A 62 -3.21 10.44 24.27
C ALA A 62 -3.21 9.40 25.39
N ASP A 63 -4.18 8.49 25.40
CA ASP A 63 -4.28 7.39 26.37
C ASP A 63 -3.53 6.12 25.93
N HIS A 64 -2.67 6.25 24.92
CA HIS A 64 -1.91 5.14 24.30
C HIS A 64 -2.77 4.10 23.58
N SER A 65 -4.05 4.38 23.40
CA SER A 65 -4.88 3.57 22.51
C SER A 65 -4.59 3.94 21.06
N PHE A 66 -5.03 3.09 20.13
CA PHE A 66 -4.79 3.33 18.71
C PHE A 66 -5.99 2.88 17.88
N SER A 67 -6.10 3.48 16.71
CA SER A 67 -6.95 2.97 15.63
C SER A 67 -6.13 2.94 14.35
N PHE A 68 -6.52 2.11 13.39
CA PHE A 68 -5.78 2.04 12.14
C PHE A 68 -6.71 1.80 10.97
N ILE A 69 -6.27 2.28 9.81
CA ILE A 69 -6.97 2.11 8.54
C ILE A 69 -6.03 1.42 7.58
N CYS A 70 -6.48 0.30 7.00
CA CYS A 70 -5.75 -0.40 5.96
C CYS A 70 -6.21 0.14 4.61
N LYS A 71 -5.25 0.59 3.80
CA LYS A 71 -5.53 1.07 2.45
C LYS A 71 -5.30 -0.05 1.43
N THR A 72 -5.67 0.19 0.19
CA THR A 72 -5.38 -0.75 -0.89
C THR A 72 -3.87 -0.82 -1.13
N PRO A 73 -3.33 -1.93 -1.67
CA PRO A 73 -1.90 -2.02 -1.96
C PRO A 73 -1.42 -0.88 -2.85
N PRO A 74 -0.16 -0.42 -2.70
CA PRO A 74 0.38 0.63 -3.56
C PRO A 74 0.32 0.24 -5.04
N ALA A 75 0.05 1.20 -5.91
CA ALA A 75 -0.02 0.95 -7.35
C ALA A 75 1.27 0.31 -7.88
N ALA A 76 2.42 0.73 -7.36
CA ALA A 76 3.71 0.16 -7.74
C ALA A 76 3.79 -1.34 -7.46
N VAL A 77 3.29 -1.79 -6.32
CA VAL A 77 3.26 -3.21 -5.95
C VAL A 77 2.34 -3.99 -6.87
N LEU A 78 1.16 -3.46 -7.17
CA LEU A 78 0.20 -4.08 -8.07
C LEU A 78 0.77 -4.21 -9.49
N LEU A 79 1.45 -3.17 -9.97
CA LEU A 79 2.09 -3.18 -11.28
C LEU A 79 3.21 -4.21 -11.36
N LYS A 80 4.06 -4.30 -10.34
CA LYS A 80 5.12 -5.29 -10.28
C LYS A 80 4.57 -6.71 -10.29
N LYS A 81 3.52 -6.95 -9.53
CA LYS A 81 2.87 -8.26 -9.46
C LYS A 81 2.25 -8.64 -10.80
N ALA A 82 1.57 -7.72 -11.47
CA ALA A 82 0.96 -7.94 -12.78
C ALA A 82 2.02 -8.23 -13.85
N ALA A 83 3.18 -7.56 -13.75
CA ALA A 83 4.30 -7.73 -14.68
C ALA A 83 5.20 -8.93 -14.33
N GLY A 84 5.02 -9.53 -13.15
CA GLY A 84 5.87 -10.63 -12.69
C GLY A 84 7.27 -10.19 -12.28
N LEU A 85 7.44 -8.94 -11.86
CA LEU A 85 8.73 -8.36 -11.50
C LEU A 85 8.93 -8.30 -9.99
N ASP A 86 10.18 -8.52 -9.56
CA ASP A 86 10.58 -8.33 -8.16
C ASP A 86 10.93 -6.87 -7.87
N SER A 87 11.51 -6.18 -8.87
CA SER A 87 11.84 -4.77 -8.73
C SER A 87 11.63 -4.02 -10.04
N ALA A 88 11.39 -2.72 -9.93
CA ALA A 88 11.22 -1.84 -11.08
C ALA A 88 12.58 -1.37 -11.61
N SER A 89 12.56 -0.65 -12.74
CA SER A 89 13.76 -0.10 -13.34
C SER A 89 14.39 1.00 -12.47
N GLY A 90 15.71 0.99 -12.36
CA GLY A 90 16.46 2.09 -11.74
C GLY A 90 16.58 3.31 -12.65
N GLU A 91 16.40 3.13 -13.96
CA GLU A 91 16.45 4.20 -14.96
C GLU A 91 15.22 4.11 -15.87
N PRO A 92 14.01 4.48 -15.36
CA PRO A 92 12.75 4.21 -16.06
C PRO A 92 12.60 4.95 -17.39
N ASN A 93 13.28 6.07 -17.56
CA ASN A 93 13.23 6.83 -18.81
C ASN A 93 14.13 6.23 -19.90
N LYS A 94 15.05 5.35 -19.55
CA LYS A 94 15.98 4.71 -20.48
C LYS A 94 15.78 3.21 -20.59
N THR A 95 15.62 2.53 -19.46
CA THR A 95 15.51 1.07 -19.39
C THR A 95 14.09 0.67 -19.05
N LYS A 96 13.41 0.04 -20.01
CA LYS A 96 12.06 -0.51 -19.81
C LYS A 96 12.19 -1.97 -19.41
N VAL A 97 11.49 -2.38 -18.36
CA VAL A 97 11.63 -3.72 -17.78
C VAL A 97 10.45 -4.64 -18.08
N ALA A 98 9.30 -4.09 -18.47
CA ALA A 98 8.11 -4.88 -18.79
C ALA A 98 7.12 -4.08 -19.62
N THR A 99 6.17 -4.79 -20.22
CA THR A 99 5.05 -4.21 -20.97
C THR A 99 3.76 -4.85 -20.47
N LEU A 100 2.77 -4.03 -20.16
CA LEU A 100 1.43 -4.47 -19.76
C LEU A 100 0.40 -3.95 -20.78
N THR A 101 -0.75 -4.64 -20.83
CA THR A 101 -1.87 -4.19 -21.67
C THR A 101 -2.73 -3.16 -20.91
N ARG A 102 -3.51 -2.38 -21.66
CA ARG A 102 -4.47 -1.44 -21.06
C ARG A 102 -5.46 -2.18 -20.13
N ALA A 103 -5.90 -3.37 -20.51
CA ALA A 103 -6.82 -4.17 -19.67
C ALA A 103 -6.22 -4.46 -18.30
N GLN A 104 -4.94 -4.81 -18.24
CA GLN A 104 -4.25 -5.04 -16.97
C GLN A 104 -4.16 -3.77 -16.14
N ALA A 105 -3.88 -2.63 -16.77
CA ALA A 105 -3.85 -1.34 -16.08
C ALA A 105 -5.24 -0.96 -15.55
N GLU A 106 -6.29 -1.25 -16.29
CA GLU A 106 -7.68 -1.00 -15.84
C GLU A 106 -8.06 -1.85 -14.64
N GLU A 107 -7.64 -3.11 -14.59
CA GLU A 107 -7.87 -3.98 -13.43
C GLU A 107 -7.19 -3.43 -12.18
N ILE A 108 -5.95 -2.97 -12.31
CA ILE A 108 -5.22 -2.33 -11.22
C ILE A 108 -5.94 -1.05 -10.77
N ALA A 109 -6.40 -0.25 -11.73
CA ALA A 109 -7.14 0.98 -11.45
C ALA A 109 -8.43 0.68 -10.67
N LYS A 110 -9.17 -0.36 -11.05
CA LYS A 110 -10.39 -0.79 -10.33
C LYS A 110 -10.08 -1.16 -8.88
N THR A 111 -9.02 -1.91 -8.65
CA THR A 111 -8.59 -2.31 -7.31
C THR A 111 -8.23 -1.09 -6.46
N LYS A 112 -7.64 -0.08 -7.08
CA LYS A 112 -7.15 1.12 -6.40
C LYS A 112 -8.21 2.23 -6.28
N MET A 113 -9.32 2.14 -7.02
CA MET A 113 -10.36 3.19 -7.07
C MET A 113 -10.79 3.74 -5.69
N PRO A 114 -10.98 2.91 -4.65
CA PRO A 114 -11.39 3.45 -3.34
C PRO A 114 -10.41 4.46 -2.75
N ASP A 115 -9.14 4.39 -3.12
CA ASP A 115 -8.09 5.27 -2.60
C ASP A 115 -7.69 6.37 -3.58
N LEU A 116 -8.24 6.36 -4.79
CA LEU A 116 -7.87 7.33 -5.82
C LEU A 116 -8.84 8.51 -5.86
N ASN A 117 -8.30 9.66 -6.22
CA ASN A 117 -9.08 10.88 -6.46
C ASN A 117 -9.40 11.01 -7.95
N ALA A 118 -9.82 9.92 -8.58
CA ALA A 118 -10.16 9.88 -9.99
C ALA A 118 -11.68 9.98 -10.16
N ALA A 119 -12.11 10.73 -11.17
CA ALA A 119 -13.54 10.91 -11.45
C ALA A 119 -14.18 9.66 -12.05
N ASP A 120 -13.43 8.91 -12.85
CA ASP A 120 -13.89 7.71 -13.52
C ASP A 120 -12.75 6.71 -13.71
N LEU A 121 -13.06 5.55 -14.31
CA LEU A 121 -12.08 4.50 -14.53
C LEU A 121 -10.97 4.92 -15.50
N ASP A 122 -11.31 5.70 -16.54
CA ASP A 122 -10.31 6.17 -17.51
C ASP A 122 -9.28 7.08 -16.85
N ALA A 123 -9.73 8.00 -15.99
CA ALA A 123 -8.84 8.87 -15.24
C ALA A 123 -7.94 8.04 -14.27
N ALA A 124 -8.52 7.05 -13.60
CA ALA A 124 -7.77 6.15 -12.73
C ALA A 124 -6.71 5.37 -13.53
N THR A 125 -7.06 4.88 -14.71
CA THR A 125 -6.14 4.16 -15.59
C THR A 125 -4.96 5.05 -15.99
N GLU A 126 -5.21 6.32 -16.31
CA GLU A 126 -4.13 7.26 -16.64
C GLU A 126 -3.19 7.50 -15.45
N MET A 127 -3.72 7.55 -14.24
CA MET A 127 -2.89 7.63 -13.03
C MET A 127 -1.99 6.41 -12.89
N ILE A 128 -2.52 5.20 -13.14
CA ILE A 128 -1.76 3.95 -13.09
C ILE A 128 -0.69 3.93 -14.20
N LYS A 129 -1.02 4.41 -15.39
CA LYS A 129 -0.05 4.53 -16.50
C LYS A 129 1.13 5.43 -16.11
N GLY A 130 0.85 6.56 -15.44
CA GLY A 130 1.89 7.46 -14.95
C GLY A 130 2.83 6.77 -13.96
N THR A 131 2.28 6.02 -13.01
CA THR A 131 3.07 5.24 -12.06
C THR A 131 3.91 4.18 -12.77
N ALA A 132 3.31 3.47 -13.74
CA ALA A 132 4.02 2.46 -14.54
C ALA A 132 5.21 3.08 -15.29
N ARG A 133 5.00 4.25 -15.88
CA ARG A 133 6.07 4.97 -16.60
C ARG A 133 7.24 5.29 -15.65
N SER A 134 6.94 5.69 -14.42
CA SER A 134 7.96 5.98 -13.42
C SER A 134 8.75 4.74 -12.98
N MET A 135 8.21 3.55 -13.25
CA MET A 135 8.82 2.26 -12.91
C MET A 135 9.53 1.61 -14.10
N GLY A 136 9.44 2.19 -15.29
CA GLY A 136 9.98 1.60 -16.50
C GLY A 136 9.07 0.51 -17.09
N ILE A 137 7.79 0.54 -16.79
CA ILE A 137 6.77 -0.36 -17.36
C ILE A 137 6.01 0.37 -18.43
N VAL A 138 5.91 -0.22 -19.62
CA VAL A 138 5.17 0.32 -20.76
C VAL A 138 3.75 -0.23 -20.76
N ILE A 139 2.77 0.64 -20.89
CA ILE A 139 1.36 0.25 -21.03
C ILE A 139 0.96 0.40 -22.50
N GLU A 140 0.56 -0.69 -23.10
CA GLU A 140 0.06 -0.70 -24.49
C GLU A 140 -1.46 -0.48 -24.49
N ASP A 141 -1.91 0.45 -25.34
CA ASP A 141 -3.34 0.70 -25.52
C ASP A 141 -4.01 -0.31 -26.45
#